data_4c39a234f500d57d5f8eb6acd58df428
#
_entry.id   4c39a234f500d57d5f8eb6acd58df428
#
_cell.length_a   1.000
_cell.length_b   1.000
_cell.length_c   1.000
_cell.angle_alpha   90.00
_cell.angle_beta   90.00
_cell.angle_gamma   90.00
#
_symmetry.space_group_name_H-M   'P 1'
#
loop_
_entity.id
_entity.type
_entity.pdbx_description
1 polymer ?
#
loop_
_entity_poly.entity_id
_entity_poly.type
_entity_poly.pdbx_seq_one_letter_code
_entity_poly.pdbx_strand_id
1 'polypeptide(L)'
;MEQYAGNKLAKLIIDNPDLPVYKMCEPDGENDYVLQVTGAEVGEYWVYKDYIYDDYNYLFNTIYESTYKTEEEVERKIRKLEHGNCIWLKMNYVY
;
A
#
# COMPACT_ATOMS: atom_id res chain seq x y z
N MET A 1 19.37 -11.76 -18.67
CA MET A 1 19.48 -10.31 -18.38
C MET A 1 18.56 -9.97 -17.23
N GLU A 2 19.07 -9.32 -16.26
CA GLU A 2 18.27 -8.93 -15.10
C GLU A 2 17.25 -7.90 -15.51
N GLN A 3 16.01 -8.15 -15.12
CA GLN A 3 14.98 -7.14 -15.22
C GLN A 3 15.00 -6.31 -13.95
N TYR A 4 15.30 -5.04 -14.10
CA TYR A 4 15.21 -4.14 -12.97
C TYR A 4 13.76 -3.96 -12.56
N ALA A 5 13.53 -3.82 -11.25
CA ALA A 5 12.21 -3.58 -10.71
C ALA A 5 11.53 -2.36 -11.35
N GLY A 6 12.32 -1.36 -11.76
CA GLY A 6 11.82 -0.21 -12.45
C GLY A 6 11.17 -0.52 -13.80
N ASN A 7 11.68 -1.52 -14.53
CA ASN A 7 11.08 -1.95 -15.80
C ASN A 7 9.72 -2.61 -15.57
N LYS A 8 9.59 -3.38 -14.51
CA LYS A 8 8.33 -3.98 -14.13
C LYS A 8 7.30 -2.91 -13.73
N LEU A 9 7.74 -1.90 -12.99
CA LEU A 9 6.90 -0.77 -12.62
C LEU A 9 6.42 -0.02 -13.87
N ALA A 10 7.32 0.28 -14.80
CA ALA A 10 6.95 0.97 -16.02
C ALA A 10 5.89 0.21 -16.81
N LYS A 11 6.05 -1.10 -16.93
CA LYS A 11 5.06 -1.95 -17.59
C LYS A 11 3.70 -1.93 -16.90
N LEU A 12 3.70 -2.01 -15.56
CA LEU A 12 2.45 -1.95 -14.79
C LEU A 12 1.75 -0.62 -14.97
N ILE A 13 2.48 0.49 -15.00
CA ILE A 13 1.89 1.81 -15.22
C ILE A 13 1.28 1.90 -16.62
N ILE A 14 1.96 1.41 -17.64
CA ILE A 14 1.46 1.41 -19.01
C ILE A 14 0.20 0.55 -19.14
N ASP A 15 0.18 -0.62 -18.51
CA ASP A 15 -0.95 -1.54 -18.55
C ASP A 15 -2.13 -1.07 -17.70
N ASN A 16 -1.88 -0.22 -16.70
CA ASN A 16 -2.89 0.25 -15.74
C ASN A 16 -2.78 1.77 -15.55
N PRO A 17 -3.06 2.56 -16.59
CA PRO A 17 -2.78 4.01 -16.56
C PRO A 17 -3.61 4.78 -15.53
N ASP A 18 -4.74 4.23 -15.09
CA ASP A 18 -5.64 4.89 -14.15
C ASP A 18 -5.38 4.54 -12.69
N LEU A 19 -4.45 3.62 -12.43
CA LEU A 19 -4.17 3.22 -11.06
C LEU A 19 -3.14 4.13 -10.39
N PRO A 20 -3.39 4.55 -9.13
CA PRO A 20 -2.39 5.29 -8.37
C PRO A 20 -1.21 4.37 -8.01
N VAL A 21 -0.08 4.98 -7.70
CA VAL A 21 1.13 4.27 -7.28
C VAL A 21 1.45 4.66 -5.85
N TYR A 22 1.53 3.68 -4.96
CA TYR A 22 1.82 3.89 -3.54
C TYR A 22 3.05 3.10 -3.11
N LYS A 23 3.78 3.65 -2.14
CA LYS A 23 4.94 2.99 -1.54
C LYS A 23 4.49 2.03 -0.45
N MET A 24 5.08 0.85 -0.43
CA MET A 24 4.83 -0.15 0.59
C MET A 24 5.81 -0.07 1.76
N CYS A 25 6.90 0.67 1.65
CA CYS A 25 7.85 0.78 2.74
C CYS A 25 7.45 1.92 3.69
N GLU A 26 7.66 1.70 4.99
CA GLU A 26 7.49 2.73 5.98
C GLU A 26 8.77 3.59 6.03
N PRO A 27 8.64 4.91 5.90
CA PRO A 27 9.78 5.77 6.14
C PRO A 27 10.06 5.82 7.65
N ASP A 28 11.26 5.48 8.05
CA ASP A 28 11.68 5.58 9.44
C ASP A 28 11.95 7.03 9.88
N GLY A 29 11.55 8.00 9.09
CA GLY A 29 11.70 9.41 9.42
C GLY A 29 13.13 9.93 9.36
N GLU A 30 14.10 9.09 9.20
CA GLU A 30 15.50 9.44 9.06
C GLU A 30 15.94 9.18 7.64
N ASN A 31 16.27 10.24 6.92
CA ASN A 31 16.40 10.20 5.46
C ASN A 31 17.82 9.99 4.95
N ASP A 32 18.68 9.40 5.76
CA ASP A 32 20.07 9.16 5.34
C ASP A 32 20.23 7.92 4.46
N TYR A 33 19.13 7.24 4.17
CA TYR A 33 19.14 6.01 3.38
C TYR A 33 18.60 6.24 1.99
N VAL A 34 19.24 5.61 1.02
CA VAL A 34 18.74 5.58 -0.34
C VAL A 34 17.74 4.43 -0.46
N LEU A 35 16.56 4.71 -0.98
CA LEU A 35 15.55 3.70 -1.24
C LEU A 35 15.70 3.16 -2.67
N GLN A 36 15.65 1.86 -2.79
CA GLN A 36 15.70 1.19 -4.08
C GLN A 36 14.40 0.43 -4.32
N VAL A 37 13.82 0.58 -5.50
CA VAL A 37 12.65 -0.17 -5.90
C VAL A 37 13.04 -1.62 -6.13
N THR A 38 12.47 -2.53 -5.36
CA THR A 38 12.76 -3.97 -5.44
C THR A 38 11.65 -4.77 -6.10
N GLY A 39 10.49 -4.17 -6.31
CA GLY A 39 9.38 -4.82 -6.98
C GLY A 39 8.19 -3.89 -7.13
N ALA A 40 7.22 -4.34 -7.89
CA ALA A 40 5.95 -3.66 -8.07
C ALA A 40 4.86 -4.68 -8.37
N GLU A 41 3.65 -4.46 -7.84
CA GLU A 41 2.52 -5.33 -8.09
C GLU A 41 1.21 -4.58 -8.00
N VAL A 42 0.19 -5.05 -8.69
CA VAL A 42 -1.17 -4.53 -8.55
C VAL A 42 -1.79 -5.14 -7.30
N GLY A 43 -2.38 -4.31 -6.46
CA GLY A 43 -3.05 -4.74 -5.25
C GLY A 43 -4.17 -3.79 -4.86
N GLU A 44 -4.72 -4.01 -3.69
CA GLU A 44 -5.78 -3.18 -3.15
C GLU A 44 -5.22 -2.21 -2.12
N TYR A 45 -5.92 -1.09 -1.93
CA TYR A 45 -5.59 -0.13 -0.89
C TYR A 45 -6.85 0.39 -0.20
N TRP A 46 -6.68 0.85 1.04
CA TRP A 46 -7.70 1.54 1.83
C TRP A 46 -7.05 2.74 2.51
N VAL A 47 -7.78 3.85 2.59
CA VAL A 47 -7.30 5.04 3.31
C VAL A 47 -8.06 5.16 4.63
N TYR A 48 -7.33 5.22 5.73
CA TYR A 48 -7.89 5.39 7.06
C TYR A 48 -7.00 6.30 7.90
N LYS A 49 -7.56 7.40 8.40
CA LYS A 49 -6.85 8.39 9.23
C LYS A 49 -5.51 8.84 8.63
N ASP A 50 -5.55 9.23 7.36
CA ASP A 50 -4.39 9.73 6.62
C ASP A 50 -3.31 8.68 6.29
N TYR A 51 -3.55 7.43 6.61
CA TYR A 51 -2.67 6.32 6.24
C TYR A 51 -3.29 5.47 5.14
N ILE A 52 -2.42 4.92 4.29
CA ILE A 52 -2.83 4.02 3.22
C ILE A 52 -2.45 2.59 3.64
N TYR A 53 -3.45 1.71 3.67
CA TYR A 53 -3.30 0.33 4.11
C TYR A 53 -3.32 -0.61 2.92
N ASP A 54 -2.43 -1.59 2.94
CA ASP A 54 -2.33 -2.63 1.90
C ASP A 54 -2.90 -3.97 2.35
N ASP A 55 -3.20 -4.13 3.63
CA ASP A 55 -3.66 -5.38 4.22
C ASP A 55 -4.99 -5.17 4.92
N TYR A 56 -6.03 -5.85 4.42
CA TYR A 56 -7.37 -5.77 4.99
C TYR A 56 -7.40 -6.23 6.45
N ASN A 57 -6.75 -7.34 6.75
CA ASN A 57 -6.77 -7.88 8.12
C ASN A 57 -6.09 -6.96 9.11
N TYR A 58 -5.00 -6.36 8.74
CA TYR A 58 -4.31 -5.38 9.58
C TYR A 58 -5.19 -4.16 9.83
N LEU A 59 -5.82 -3.64 8.78
CA LEU A 59 -6.73 -2.51 8.90
C LEU A 59 -7.94 -2.86 9.77
N PHE A 60 -8.53 -4.04 9.57
CA PHE A 60 -9.66 -4.52 10.36
C PHE A 60 -9.31 -4.54 11.85
N ASN A 61 -8.17 -5.15 12.19
CA ASN A 61 -7.74 -5.24 13.58
C ASN A 61 -7.45 -3.86 14.18
N THR A 62 -6.86 -2.98 13.40
CA THR A 62 -6.57 -1.61 13.85
C THR A 62 -7.86 -0.86 14.22
N ILE A 63 -8.88 -0.95 13.38
CA ILE A 63 -10.17 -0.30 13.65
C ILE A 63 -10.89 -0.99 14.80
N TYR A 64 -10.90 -2.32 14.81
CA TYR A 64 -11.56 -3.10 15.85
C TYR A 64 -11.01 -2.77 17.23
N GLU A 65 -9.70 -2.76 17.37
CA GLU A 65 -9.04 -2.47 18.65
C GLU A 65 -9.24 -1.03 19.11
N SER A 66 -9.35 -0.08 18.18
CA SER A 66 -9.47 1.34 18.53
C SER A 66 -10.91 1.77 18.81
N THR A 67 -11.91 1.07 18.27
CA THR A 67 -13.31 1.49 18.37
C THR A 67 -14.18 0.58 19.23
N TYR A 68 -13.73 -0.63 19.52
CA TYR A 68 -14.47 -1.65 20.28
C TYR A 68 -15.86 -1.95 19.69
N LYS A 69 -16.01 -1.80 18.39
CA LYS A 69 -17.24 -2.10 17.69
C LYS A 69 -17.32 -3.58 17.33
N THR A 70 -18.52 -4.02 16.92
CA THR A 70 -18.67 -5.39 16.43
C THR A 70 -17.96 -5.59 15.11
N GLU A 71 -17.68 -6.85 14.76
CA GLU A 71 -17.05 -7.16 13.48
C GLU A 71 -17.85 -6.61 12.29
N GLU A 72 -19.17 -6.74 12.34
CA GLU A 72 -20.05 -6.22 11.27
C GLU A 72 -19.94 -4.70 11.13
N GLU A 73 -19.83 -3.98 12.22
CA GLU A 73 -19.69 -2.53 12.19
C GLU A 73 -18.35 -2.12 11.62
N VAL A 74 -17.29 -2.86 11.96
CA VAL A 74 -15.94 -2.60 11.41
C VAL A 74 -15.92 -2.85 9.90
N GLU A 75 -16.48 -3.98 9.45
CA GLU A 75 -16.57 -4.27 8.01
C GLU A 75 -17.35 -3.19 7.27
N ARG A 76 -18.44 -2.73 7.84
CA ARG A 76 -19.25 -1.67 7.24
C ARG A 76 -18.48 -0.37 7.13
N LYS A 77 -17.70 -0.05 8.17
CA LYS A 77 -16.85 1.15 8.16
C LYS A 77 -15.79 1.07 7.07
N ILE A 78 -15.14 -0.08 6.93
CA ILE A 78 -14.10 -0.27 5.92
C ILE A 78 -14.67 -0.10 4.50
N ARG A 79 -15.88 -0.59 4.24
CA ARG A 79 -16.52 -0.42 2.92
C ARG A 79 -16.75 1.04 2.55
N LYS A 80 -16.87 1.92 3.52
CA LYS A 80 -17.09 3.35 3.31
C LYS A 80 -15.81 4.15 3.17
N LEU A 81 -14.66 3.54 3.45
CA LEU A 81 -13.38 4.21 3.28
C LEU A 81 -13.04 4.35 1.80
N GLU A 82 -12.22 5.34 1.48
CA GLU A 82 -11.63 5.41 0.16
C GLU A 82 -10.80 4.15 -0.07
N HIS A 83 -11.09 3.42 -1.12
CA HIS A 83 -10.41 2.18 -1.43
C HIS A 83 -10.45 1.92 -2.94
N GLY A 84 -9.64 0.98 -3.38
CA GLY A 84 -9.59 0.59 -4.78
C GLY A 84 -8.36 -0.23 -5.08
N ASN A 85 -8.03 -0.30 -6.36
CA ASN A 85 -6.81 -0.95 -6.81
C ASN A 85 -5.71 0.08 -7.01
N CYS A 86 -4.48 -0.35 -6.81
CA CYS A 86 -3.31 0.50 -6.99
C CYS A 86 -2.11 -0.33 -7.44
N ILE A 87 -1.03 0.35 -7.76
CA ILE A 87 0.27 -0.29 -7.96
C ILE A 87 1.08 -0.07 -6.68
N TRP A 88 1.44 -1.16 -6.01
CA TRP A 88 2.27 -1.12 -4.81
C TRP A 88 3.74 -1.22 -5.19
N LEU A 89 4.51 -0.22 -4.78
CA LEU A 89 5.98 -0.23 -4.91
C LEU A 89 6.60 -0.90 -3.70
N LYS A 90 7.38 -1.93 -3.94
CA LYS A 90 8.20 -2.54 -2.90
C LYS A 90 9.57 -1.89 -2.94
N MET A 91 10.01 -1.36 -1.81
CA MET A 91 11.28 -0.64 -1.70
C MET A 91 12.07 -1.14 -0.51
N ASN A 92 13.37 -1.17 -0.66
CA ASN A 92 14.29 -1.49 0.42
C ASN A 92 15.35 -0.42 0.57
N TYR A 93 15.90 -0.30 1.76
CA TYR A 93 17.01 0.58 2.03
C TYR A 93 18.29 0.01 1.41
N VAL A 94 19.08 0.89 0.84
CA VAL A 94 20.42 0.56 0.35
C VAL A 94 21.42 1.19 1.31
N TYR A 95 22.25 0.36 1.90
CA TYR A 95 23.27 0.80 2.84
C TYR A 95 24.63 0.97 2.17
#